data_0b1145517953e0a21a09437dacb661c5
#
_entry.id   0b1145517953e0a21a09437dacb661c5
#
_cell.length_a   1.000
_cell.length_b   1.000
_cell.length_c   1.000
_cell.angle_alpha   90.00
_cell.angle_beta   90.00
_cell.angle_gamma   90.00
#
_symmetry.space_group_name_H-M   'P 1'
#
loop_
_entity.id
_entity.type
_entity.pdbx_description
1 polymer ?
#
loop_
_entity_poly.entity_id
_entity_poly.type
_entity_poly.pdbx_seq_one_letter_code
_entity_poly.pdbx_strand_id
1 'polypeptide(L)' 'LGGRILEEGIRVAGDVMKADRLFIEAETYVIGYYEKYGFRQISGEFLKDDIPHVQMELWFR' A
#
# COMPACT_ATOMS: atom_id res chain seq x y z
N LEU A 1 7.51 13.96 -4.26
CA LEU A 1 7.16 13.36 -5.55
C LEU A 1 6.38 12.07 -5.37
N GLY A 2 6.94 11.14 -4.58
CA GLY A 2 6.30 9.85 -4.39
C GLY A 2 4.94 9.90 -3.72
N GLY A 3 4.77 10.78 -2.73
CA GLY A 3 3.52 10.91 -2.00
C GLY A 3 2.36 11.36 -2.87
N ARG A 4 2.62 12.30 -3.76
CA ARG A 4 1.60 12.80 -4.66
C ARG A 4 1.13 11.74 -5.65
N ILE A 5 2.06 10.96 -6.18
CA ILE A 5 1.74 9.88 -7.11
C ILE A 5 0.90 8.81 -6.40
N LEU A 6 1.26 8.48 -5.17
CA LEU A 6 0.52 7.49 -4.39
C LEU A 6 -0.91 7.95 -4.10
N GLU A 7 -1.08 9.20 -3.67
CA GLU A 7 -2.40 9.75 -3.38
C GLU A 7 -3.30 9.72 -4.62
N GLU A 8 -2.76 10.10 -5.77
CA GLU A 8 -3.52 10.10 -7.00
C GLU A 8 -3.89 8.68 -7.43
N GLY A 9 -2.97 7.72 -7.27
CA GLY A 9 -3.24 6.33 -7.57
C GLY A 9 -4.34 5.75 -6.68
N ILE A 10 -4.32 6.07 -5.40
CA ILE A 10 -5.35 5.62 -4.46
C ILE A 10 -6.72 6.19 -4.86
N ARG A 11 -6.79 7.47 -5.18
CA ARG A 11 -8.02 8.11 -5.58
C ARG A 11 -8.60 7.50 -6.86
N VAL A 12 -7.75 7.28 -7.86
CA VAL A 12 -8.17 6.69 -9.12
C VAL A 12 -8.68 5.27 -8.91
N ALA A 13 -7.98 4.45 -8.13
CA ALA A 13 -8.42 3.10 -7.85
C ALA A 13 -9.79 3.07 -7.16
N GLY A 14 -10.00 3.96 -6.18
CA GLY A 14 -11.28 4.03 -5.47
C GLY A 14 -12.43 4.54 -6.33
N ASP A 15 -12.17 5.57 -7.13
CA ASP A 15 -13.22 6.23 -7.93
C ASP A 15 -13.55 5.48 -9.22
N VAL A 16 -12.53 5.01 -9.92
CA VAL A 16 -12.70 4.42 -11.24
C VAL A 16 -12.97 2.92 -11.14
N MET A 17 -12.17 2.22 -10.36
CA MET A 17 -12.29 0.76 -10.22
C MET A 17 -13.36 0.37 -9.21
N LYS A 18 -13.81 1.30 -8.39
CA LYS A 18 -14.81 1.07 -7.33
C LYS A 18 -14.39 -0.05 -6.39
N ALA A 19 -13.10 -0.18 -6.17
CA ALA A 19 -12.57 -1.19 -5.26
C ALA A 19 -12.87 -0.80 -3.83
N ASP A 20 -13.15 -1.80 -2.97
CA ASP A 20 -13.34 -1.57 -1.55
C ASP A 20 -12.01 -1.37 -0.84
N ARG A 21 -10.96 -1.98 -1.37
CA ARG A 21 -9.63 -1.91 -0.77
C ARG A 21 -8.55 -2.10 -1.84
N LEU A 22 -7.35 -1.65 -1.50
CA LEU A 22 -6.20 -1.76 -2.36
C LEU A 22 -5.12 -2.56 -1.63
N PHE A 23 -4.53 -3.54 -2.31
CA PHE A 23 -3.44 -4.35 -1.75
C PHE A 23 -2.12 -3.96 -2.40
N ILE A 24 -1.08 -3.91 -1.58
CA ILE A 24 0.28 -3.69 -2.08
C ILE A 24 1.25 -4.62 -1.35
N GLU A 25 2.43 -4.81 -1.95
CA GLU A 25 3.56 -5.46 -1.32
C GLU A 25 4.61 -4.39 -1.08
N ALA A 26 4.83 -4.03 0.17
CA ALA A 26 5.73 -2.93 0.54
C ALA A 26 7.02 -3.48 1.13
N GLU A 27 8.15 -2.90 0.73
CA GLU A 27 9.42 -3.21 1.36
C GLU A 27 9.38 -2.75 2.82
N THR A 28 9.99 -3.53 3.73
CA THR A 28 9.84 -3.27 5.16
C THR A 28 10.30 -1.88 5.60
N TYR A 29 11.28 -1.32 4.93
CA TYR A 29 11.80 0.00 5.32
C TYR A 29 10.90 1.17 4.88
N VAL A 30 9.84 0.92 4.11
CA VAL A 30 8.87 1.95 3.71
C VAL A 30 7.49 1.73 4.29
N ILE A 31 7.33 0.81 5.24
CA ILE A 31 6.03 0.54 5.88
C ILE A 31 5.46 1.83 6.49
N GLY A 32 6.27 2.58 7.23
CA GLY A 32 5.82 3.83 7.86
C GLY A 32 5.32 4.85 6.85
N TYR A 33 5.93 4.89 5.67
CA TYR A 33 5.50 5.77 4.59
C TYR A 33 4.08 5.45 4.15
N TYR A 34 3.79 4.16 3.94
CA TYR A 34 2.45 3.75 3.52
C TYR A 34 1.42 3.90 4.63
N GLU A 35 1.84 3.70 5.89
CA GLU A 35 0.94 3.87 7.03
C GLU A 35 0.39 5.30 7.14
N LYS A 36 1.16 6.29 6.69
CA LYS A 36 0.70 7.68 6.65
C LYS A 36 -0.53 7.87 5.78
N TYR A 37 -0.72 7.00 4.80
CA TYR A 37 -1.84 7.07 3.87
C TYR A 37 -2.98 6.13 4.26
N GLY A 38 -2.88 5.49 5.41
CA GLY A 38 -3.94 4.64 5.91
C GLY A 38 -3.76 3.15 5.63
N PHE A 39 -2.65 2.76 5.02
CA PHE A 39 -2.36 1.35 4.79
C PHE A 39 -2.07 0.63 6.09
N ARG A 40 -2.47 -0.63 6.15
CA ARG A 40 -2.23 -1.49 7.31
C ARG A 40 -1.50 -2.75 6.87
N GLN A 41 -0.52 -3.17 7.65
CA GLN A 41 0.19 -4.42 7.42
C GLN A 41 -0.73 -5.59 7.73
N ILE A 42 -0.86 -6.52 6.80
CA ILE A 42 -1.76 -7.67 6.94
C ILE A 42 -1.04 -9.01 6.86
N SER A 43 0.27 -9.01 6.73
CA SER A 43 1.05 -10.24 6.69
C SER A 43 2.36 -10.08 7.44
N GLY A 44 2.99 -11.21 7.74
CA GLY A 44 4.36 -11.20 8.22
C GLY A 44 5.33 -10.87 7.10
N GLU A 45 6.59 -10.70 7.46
CA GLU A 45 7.64 -10.42 6.51
C GLU A 45 7.92 -11.62 5.61
N PHE A 46 8.11 -11.36 4.32
CA PHE A 46 8.52 -12.38 3.36
C PHE A 46 9.56 -11.78 2.43
N LEU A 47 10.35 -12.65 1.79
CA LEU A 47 11.37 -12.20 0.84
C LEU A 47 10.81 -12.18 -0.57
N LYS A 48 11.06 -11.07 -1.26
CA LYS A 48 10.75 -10.92 -2.67
C LYS A 48 12.01 -10.37 -3.33
N ASP A 49 12.58 -11.13 -4.24
CA ASP A 49 13.87 -10.78 -4.86
C ASP A 49 14.94 -10.51 -3.80
N ASP A 50 14.96 -11.34 -2.74
CA ASP A 50 15.87 -11.24 -1.61
C ASP A 50 15.74 -9.96 -0.79
N ILE A 51 14.64 -9.23 -0.96
CA ILE A 51 14.34 -8.00 -0.21
C ILE A 51 13.14 -8.26 0.70
N PRO A 52 13.22 -7.95 2.00
CA PRO A 52 12.09 -8.15 2.90
C PRO A 52 10.90 -7.26 2.53
N HIS A 53 9.74 -7.89 2.42
CA HIS A 53 8.48 -7.22 2.10
C HIS A 53 7.40 -7.65 3.06
N VAL A 54 6.31 -6.87 3.12
CA VAL A 54 5.08 -7.25 3.80
C VAL A 54 3.91 -6.90 2.91
N GLN A 55 2.78 -7.60 3.09
CA GLN A 55 1.55 -7.23 2.41
C GLN A 55 0.86 -6.14 3.23
N MET A 56 0.33 -5.14 2.56
CA MET A 56 -0.42 -4.05 3.18
C MET A 56 -1.70 -3.82 2.43
N GLU A 57 -2.71 -3.30 3.13
CA GLU A 57 -3.98 -2.96 2.51
C GLU A 57 -4.45 -1.58 2.92
N LEU A 58 -5.21 -0.96 2.03
CA LEU A 58 -5.89 0.30 2.30
C LEU A 58 -7.37 0.10 2.02
N TRP A 59 -8.20 0.41 3.00
CA TRP A 59 -9.65 0.37 2.85
C TRP A 59 -10.15 1.74 2.43
N PHE A 60 -11.01 1.78 1.41
CA PHE A 60 -11.63 3.02 0.95
C PHE A 60 -12.93 3.33 1.70
N ARG A 61 -13.42 2.38 2.47
CA ARG A 61 -14.67 2.53 3.23
C ARG A 61 -14.54 1.97 4.62
#